data_70625f55ff958ac6af4cc6604fe54342
#
_entry.id   70625f55ff958ac6af4cc6604fe54342
#
_cell.length_a   1.000
_cell.length_b   1.000
_cell.length_c   1.000
_cell.angle_alpha   90.00
_cell.angle_beta   90.00
_cell.angle_gamma   90.00
#
_symmetry.space_group_name_H-M   'P 1'
#
loop_
_entity.id
_entity.type
_entity.pdbx_description
1 polymer ?
#
loop_
_entity_poly.entity_id
_entity_poly.type
_entity_poly.pdbx_seq_one_letter_code
_entity_poly.pdbx_strand_id
1 'polypeptide(L)'
;MRTKRTLLNMAYALGSSLLLLLLGLVTRRLLVDNFGPQITTASQVVSQLFNFFSIAEFGVGSVISYRLYEQIAAKNEEKISKYMSMYKWAYRVVGLVIAGLALIGAAALRWIMPDVPAATAYTVYGLNVVSTLCSYFLITRRLMYTCTQQGYRCTQIDFCCNVLTSLAKIAVSLWFPNYVLYFSVTIFFNVTANLLIARRFRKDFPYVHDVKVTVNDFKDLGIFHDLRYFLVHRLSNTIYGSSDTIVTSRLGGSTQTTFLGNYNTISTSATDLGNKVMDSFAAAIGSIVYDKSAAANDHDKQVFWGMDLFSYLFASFVATAYFCLFQPFMASWMGEKWLLPLGFVLVFCLNEYVGWNHRMLGSYRAVLGHFEDDQWFMVASATVNLALSFILFPLFDITGALIATVVAHCIMWAGRIRVVFRQYMRGGLGHYLGVQALHLVTLAVCMGGSYALCARMPGGWLGLVPRILVVLVVPNALNLAVYGWGRDAAYLRQYAGKVVKKLLKK
;
A
#
# COMPACT_ATOMS: atom_id res chain seq x y z
N MET A 1 3.53 -18.43 -28.48
CA MET A 1 4.41 -18.70 -27.31
C MET A 1 4.43 -17.58 -26.27
N ARG A 2 4.44 -16.29 -26.63
CA ARG A 2 4.48 -15.17 -25.68
C ARG A 2 3.23 -15.09 -24.76
N THR A 3 2.03 -15.33 -25.29
CA THR A 3 0.75 -15.25 -24.55
C THR A 3 0.68 -16.31 -23.44
N LYS A 4 1.08 -17.55 -23.73
CA LYS A 4 1.12 -18.63 -22.73
C LYS A 4 2.06 -18.28 -21.57
N ARG A 5 3.22 -17.67 -21.88
CA ARG A 5 4.18 -17.21 -20.86
C ARG A 5 3.62 -16.04 -20.03
N THR A 6 2.88 -15.10 -20.65
CA THR A 6 2.26 -13.98 -19.92
C THR A 6 1.16 -14.47 -18.98
N LEU A 7 0.28 -15.37 -19.44
CA LEU A 7 -0.76 -15.97 -18.59
C LEU A 7 -0.15 -16.79 -17.44
N LEU A 8 0.90 -17.57 -17.72
CA LEU A 8 1.63 -18.31 -16.68
C LEU A 8 2.28 -17.36 -15.65
N ASN A 9 2.87 -16.24 -16.10
CA ASN A 9 3.45 -15.25 -15.20
C ASN A 9 2.37 -14.56 -14.34
N MET A 10 1.21 -14.24 -14.91
CA MET A 10 0.08 -13.70 -14.16
C MET A 10 -0.47 -14.71 -13.15
N ALA A 11 -0.69 -15.96 -13.56
CA ALA A 11 -1.14 -17.03 -12.67
C ALA A 11 -0.13 -17.29 -11.54
N TYR A 12 1.17 -17.27 -11.86
CA TYR A 12 2.22 -17.37 -10.86
C TYR A 12 2.21 -16.19 -9.88
N ALA A 13 2.08 -14.97 -10.38
CA ALA A 13 2.04 -13.77 -9.53
C ALA A 13 0.81 -13.74 -8.62
N LEU A 14 -0.37 -14.12 -9.13
CA LEU A 14 -1.59 -14.22 -8.34
C LEU A 14 -1.52 -15.37 -7.33
N GLY A 15 -1.07 -16.55 -7.76
CA GLY A 15 -0.93 -17.71 -6.90
C GLY A 15 0.10 -17.49 -5.77
N SER A 16 1.23 -16.86 -6.08
CA SER A 16 2.24 -16.50 -5.07
C SER A 16 1.71 -15.47 -4.07
N SER A 17 0.96 -14.46 -4.54
CA SER A 17 0.36 -13.47 -3.64
C SER A 17 -0.71 -14.09 -2.73
N LEU A 18 -1.55 -14.99 -3.28
CA LEU A 18 -2.56 -15.70 -2.50
C LEU A 18 -1.92 -16.61 -1.44
N LEU A 19 -0.87 -17.36 -1.81
CA LEU A 19 -0.15 -18.21 -0.85
C LEU A 19 0.46 -17.39 0.29
N LEU A 20 1.11 -16.28 -0.01
CA LEU A 20 1.68 -15.40 1.01
C LEU A 20 0.61 -14.76 1.88
N LEU A 21 -0.56 -14.41 1.33
CA LEU A 21 -1.71 -13.94 2.11
C LEU A 21 -2.18 -15.01 3.10
N LEU A 22 -2.40 -16.24 2.64
CA LEU A 22 -2.85 -17.33 3.50
C LEU A 22 -1.83 -17.63 4.61
N LEU A 23 -0.55 -17.70 4.28
CA LEU A 23 0.52 -17.85 5.26
C LEU A 23 0.57 -16.66 6.23
N GLY A 24 0.33 -15.45 5.74
CA GLY A 24 0.23 -14.23 6.55
C GLY A 24 -0.90 -14.28 7.56
N LEU A 25 -2.09 -14.76 7.15
CA LEU A 25 -3.23 -14.95 8.05
C LEU A 25 -2.91 -15.99 9.15
N VAL A 26 -2.29 -17.12 8.79
CA VAL A 26 -1.89 -18.14 9.77
C VAL A 26 -0.85 -17.60 10.74
N THR A 27 0.21 -16.96 10.24
CA THR A 27 1.27 -16.39 11.10
C THR A 27 0.74 -15.27 12.00
N ARG A 28 -0.22 -14.47 11.52
CA ARG A 28 -0.89 -13.43 12.31
C ARG A 28 -1.69 -14.02 13.46
N ARG A 29 -2.49 -15.04 13.19
CA ARG A 29 -3.27 -15.74 14.22
C ARG A 29 -2.35 -16.33 15.28
N LEU A 30 -1.33 -17.07 14.88
CA LEU A 30 -0.37 -17.68 15.81
C LEU A 30 0.41 -16.63 16.62
N LEU A 31 0.72 -15.46 16.02
CA LEU A 31 1.34 -14.36 16.75
C LEU A 31 0.45 -13.86 17.89
N VAL A 32 -0.84 -13.66 17.61
CA VAL A 32 -1.81 -13.17 18.61
C VAL A 32 -2.10 -14.23 19.68
N ASP A 33 -2.31 -15.49 19.26
CA ASP A 33 -2.70 -16.57 20.17
C ASP A 33 -1.53 -16.99 21.11
N ASN A 34 -0.30 -17.07 20.60
CA ASN A 34 0.84 -17.58 21.37
C ASN A 34 1.62 -16.49 22.11
N PHE A 35 1.66 -15.27 21.60
CA PHE A 35 2.47 -14.20 22.18
C PHE A 35 1.64 -13.04 22.75
N GLY A 36 0.34 -13.02 22.47
CA GLY A 36 -0.60 -12.07 23.04
C GLY A 36 -0.57 -10.67 22.41
N PRO A 37 -1.48 -9.77 22.90
CA PRO A 37 -1.66 -8.44 22.33
C PRO A 37 -0.44 -7.52 22.48
N GLN A 38 0.31 -7.61 23.59
CA GLN A 38 1.44 -6.72 23.87
C GLN A 38 2.57 -6.88 22.84
N ILE A 39 2.99 -8.11 22.53
CA ILE A 39 4.03 -8.40 21.53
C ILE A 39 3.53 -8.06 20.12
N THR A 40 2.27 -8.36 19.86
CA THR A 40 1.62 -8.03 18.58
C THR A 40 1.61 -6.52 18.36
N THR A 41 1.22 -5.74 19.37
CA THR A 41 1.22 -4.28 19.34
C THR A 41 2.63 -3.72 19.17
N ALA A 42 3.59 -4.22 19.92
CA ALA A 42 4.99 -3.80 19.77
C ALA A 42 5.46 -3.95 18.32
N SER A 43 5.17 -5.10 17.69
CA SER A 43 5.50 -5.32 16.27
C SER A 43 4.82 -4.33 15.32
N GLN A 44 3.53 -4.03 15.54
CA GLN A 44 2.77 -3.10 14.69
C GLN A 44 3.26 -1.66 14.82
N VAL A 45 3.38 -1.16 16.06
CA VAL A 45 3.84 0.20 16.34
C VAL A 45 5.25 0.41 15.81
N VAL A 46 6.14 -0.55 16.06
CA VAL A 46 7.51 -0.50 15.56
C VAL A 46 7.52 -0.45 14.03
N SER A 47 6.70 -1.25 13.35
CA SER A 47 6.59 -1.19 11.89
C SER A 47 6.14 0.19 11.40
N GLN A 48 5.19 0.84 12.10
CA GLN A 48 4.75 2.20 11.75
C GLN A 48 5.85 3.25 12.00
N LEU A 49 6.61 3.14 13.07
CA LEU A 49 7.77 4.01 13.32
C LEU A 49 8.83 3.90 12.21
N PHE A 50 9.10 2.68 11.71
CA PHE A 50 10.03 2.49 10.60
C PHE A 50 9.47 3.02 9.26
N ASN A 51 8.15 3.07 9.07
CA ASN A 51 7.55 3.79 7.95
C ASN A 51 7.89 5.29 7.99
N PHE A 52 7.89 5.92 9.18
CA PHE A 52 8.36 7.30 9.33
C PHE A 52 9.85 7.44 8.99
N PHE A 53 10.70 6.54 9.48
CA PHE A 53 12.13 6.60 9.21
C PHE A 53 12.46 6.41 7.73
N SER A 54 11.63 5.68 6.98
CA SER A 54 11.79 5.49 5.53
C SER A 54 11.66 6.80 4.73
N ILE A 55 11.13 7.87 5.32
CA ILE A 55 11.11 9.20 4.69
C ILE A 55 12.53 9.67 4.40
N ALA A 56 13.52 9.24 5.20
CA ALA A 56 14.94 9.58 4.99
C ALA A 56 15.52 9.07 3.65
N GLU A 57 14.83 8.20 2.92
CA GLU A 57 15.25 7.79 1.56
C GLU A 57 15.18 8.91 0.53
N PHE A 58 14.42 9.97 0.76
CA PHE A 58 14.34 11.21 -0.03
C PHE A 58 14.21 11.04 -1.55
N GLY A 59 13.73 9.91 -2.05
CA GLY A 59 13.62 9.69 -3.50
C GLY A 59 14.97 9.58 -4.25
N VAL A 60 16.08 9.45 -3.52
CA VAL A 60 17.43 9.29 -4.12
C VAL A 60 17.47 8.13 -5.12
N GLY A 61 16.74 7.06 -4.81
CA GLY A 61 16.60 5.91 -5.71
C GLY A 61 16.01 6.27 -7.07
N SER A 62 14.99 7.11 -7.12
CA SER A 62 14.31 7.52 -8.36
C SER A 62 15.22 8.33 -9.27
N VAL A 63 15.95 9.30 -8.71
CA VAL A 63 16.84 10.17 -9.48
C VAL A 63 18.00 9.37 -10.06
N ILE A 64 18.62 8.51 -9.27
CA ILE A 64 19.72 7.67 -9.75
C ILE A 64 19.21 6.66 -10.77
N SER A 65 18.00 6.08 -10.59
CA SER A 65 17.38 5.19 -11.58
C SER A 65 17.22 5.86 -12.94
N TYR A 66 16.73 7.11 -12.95
CA TYR A 66 16.54 7.86 -14.19
C TYR A 66 17.84 8.01 -14.98
N ARG A 67 18.92 8.43 -14.32
CA ARG A 67 20.25 8.51 -14.94
C ARG A 67 20.80 7.15 -15.35
N LEU A 68 20.53 6.12 -14.56
CA LEU A 68 20.98 4.77 -14.85
C LEU A 68 20.31 4.19 -16.10
N TYR A 69 19.04 4.47 -16.37
CA TYR A 69 18.35 4.05 -17.59
C TYR A 69 19.05 4.57 -18.85
N GLU A 70 19.47 5.85 -18.84
CA GLU A 70 20.18 6.47 -19.95
C GLU A 70 21.53 5.76 -20.21
N GLN A 71 22.29 5.47 -19.17
CA GLN A 71 23.61 4.83 -19.32
C GLN A 71 23.50 3.34 -19.69
N ILE A 72 22.45 2.65 -19.22
CA ILE A 72 22.15 1.26 -19.65
C ILE A 72 21.83 1.23 -21.15
N ALA A 73 21.02 2.17 -21.64
CA ALA A 73 20.69 2.28 -23.05
C ALA A 73 21.94 2.60 -23.90
N ALA A 74 22.85 3.45 -23.39
CA ALA A 74 24.12 3.79 -24.02
C ALA A 74 25.21 2.71 -23.86
N LYS A 75 24.95 1.65 -23.06
CA LYS A 75 25.94 0.59 -22.72
C LYS A 75 27.24 1.12 -22.13
N ASN A 76 27.17 2.21 -21.35
CA ASN A 76 28.35 2.83 -20.75
C ASN A 76 28.63 2.20 -19.38
N GLU A 77 29.46 1.15 -19.35
CA GLU A 77 29.74 0.34 -18.15
C GLU A 77 30.43 1.15 -17.04
N GLU A 78 31.28 2.11 -17.39
CA GLU A 78 31.95 2.96 -16.42
C GLU A 78 30.96 3.86 -15.66
N LYS A 79 30.06 4.56 -16.39
CA LYS A 79 29.02 5.40 -15.78
C LYS A 79 27.98 4.57 -15.03
N ILE A 80 27.64 3.37 -15.51
CA ILE A 80 26.78 2.44 -14.77
C ILE A 80 27.43 2.10 -13.42
N SER A 81 28.71 1.75 -13.40
CA SER A 81 29.46 1.46 -12.16
C SER A 81 29.50 2.66 -11.23
N LYS A 82 29.69 3.88 -11.79
CA LYS A 82 29.66 5.15 -11.02
C LYS A 82 28.30 5.38 -10.38
N TYR A 83 27.17 5.30 -11.11
CA TYR A 83 25.84 5.53 -10.56
C TYR A 83 25.43 4.43 -9.56
N MET A 84 25.82 3.18 -9.78
CA MET A 84 25.60 2.12 -8.80
C MET A 84 26.40 2.34 -7.50
N SER A 85 27.61 2.86 -7.61
CA SER A 85 28.43 3.23 -6.44
C SER A 85 27.86 4.44 -5.70
N MET A 86 27.33 5.45 -6.42
CA MET A 86 26.59 6.58 -5.84
C MET A 86 25.35 6.10 -5.07
N TYR A 87 24.58 5.19 -5.66
CA TYR A 87 23.41 4.59 -5.00
C TYR A 87 23.79 3.86 -3.71
N LYS A 88 24.85 3.06 -3.75
CA LYS A 88 25.39 2.35 -2.59
C LYS A 88 25.85 3.31 -1.48
N TRP A 89 26.51 4.40 -1.84
CA TRP A 89 26.94 5.42 -0.89
C TRP A 89 25.75 6.15 -0.25
N ALA A 90 24.79 6.57 -1.08
CA ALA A 90 23.56 7.24 -0.60
C ALA A 90 22.78 6.36 0.39
N TYR A 91 22.61 5.07 0.08
CA TYR A 91 21.91 4.15 0.99
C TYR A 91 22.67 3.86 2.28
N ARG A 92 23.99 3.96 2.30
CA ARG A 92 24.77 3.93 3.53
C ARG A 92 24.49 5.17 4.40
N VAL A 93 24.45 6.34 3.79
CA VAL A 93 24.10 7.59 4.50
C VAL A 93 22.69 7.53 5.04
N VAL A 94 21.71 7.10 4.22
CA VAL A 94 20.34 6.90 4.65
C VAL A 94 20.25 5.89 5.82
N GLY A 95 20.98 4.79 5.74
CA GLY A 95 21.03 3.81 6.83
C GLY A 95 21.57 4.41 8.15
N LEU A 96 22.58 5.27 8.08
CA LEU A 96 23.11 5.99 9.26
C LEU A 96 22.10 7.01 9.81
N VAL A 97 21.40 7.75 8.94
CA VAL A 97 20.32 8.66 9.35
C VAL A 97 19.19 7.88 10.04
N ILE A 98 18.78 6.74 9.47
CA ILE A 98 17.76 5.86 10.09
C ILE A 98 18.25 5.32 11.42
N ALA A 99 19.52 4.96 11.57
CA ALA A 99 20.08 4.56 12.87
C ALA A 99 19.98 5.69 13.91
N GLY A 100 20.28 6.93 13.52
CA GLY A 100 20.10 8.12 14.37
C GLY A 100 18.63 8.36 14.74
N LEU A 101 17.72 8.30 13.76
CA LEU A 101 16.27 8.40 14.02
C LEU A 101 15.77 7.27 14.91
N ALA A 102 16.32 6.06 14.77
CA ALA A 102 15.98 4.94 15.63
C ALA A 102 16.40 5.17 17.09
N LEU A 103 17.52 5.85 17.35
CA LEU A 103 17.89 6.23 18.73
C LEU A 103 16.88 7.22 19.32
N ILE A 104 16.43 8.21 18.53
CA ILE A 104 15.39 9.17 18.95
C ILE A 104 14.06 8.44 19.15
N GLY A 105 13.67 7.56 18.23
CA GLY A 105 12.43 6.79 18.30
C GLY A 105 12.35 5.86 19.52
N ALA A 106 13.50 5.36 20.00
CA ALA A 106 13.56 4.55 21.21
C ALA A 106 13.04 5.31 22.44
N ALA A 107 13.29 6.60 22.55
CA ALA A 107 12.79 7.44 23.64
C ALA A 107 11.25 7.57 23.62
N ALA A 108 10.63 7.53 22.45
CA ALA A 108 9.17 7.65 22.31
C ALA A 108 8.41 6.36 22.60
N LEU A 109 9.06 5.19 22.64
CA LEU A 109 8.39 3.89 22.79
C LEU A 109 7.51 3.81 24.04
N ARG A 110 8.01 4.28 25.17
CA ARG A 110 7.27 4.25 26.45
C ARG A 110 6.04 5.16 26.44
N TRP A 111 6.12 6.25 25.70
CA TRP A 111 4.97 7.14 25.52
C TRP A 111 3.93 6.55 24.58
N ILE A 112 4.37 5.89 23.49
CA ILE A 112 3.46 5.31 22.48
C ILE A 112 2.81 4.01 22.97
N MET A 113 3.56 3.19 23.71
CA MET A 113 3.13 1.85 24.19
C MET A 113 3.24 1.74 25.70
N PRO A 114 2.40 2.46 26.48
CA PRO A 114 2.53 2.51 27.95
C PRO A 114 2.25 1.18 28.63
N ASP A 115 1.40 0.34 28.06
CA ASP A 115 0.98 -0.96 28.61
C ASP A 115 1.85 -2.14 28.14
N VAL A 116 2.79 -1.92 27.23
CA VAL A 116 3.76 -2.94 26.83
C VAL A 116 4.95 -2.91 27.76
N PRO A 117 5.39 -4.08 28.34
CA PRO A 117 6.58 -4.14 29.16
C PRO A 117 7.81 -3.57 28.44
N ALA A 118 8.61 -2.76 29.14
CA ALA A 118 9.76 -2.07 28.54
C ALA A 118 10.73 -3.05 27.87
N ALA A 119 11.05 -4.16 28.51
CA ALA A 119 11.93 -5.19 27.97
C ALA A 119 11.40 -5.73 26.61
N THR A 120 10.10 -6.00 26.51
CA THR A 120 9.45 -6.47 25.27
C THR A 120 9.50 -5.40 24.20
N ALA A 121 9.12 -4.15 24.52
CA ALA A 121 9.10 -3.04 23.59
C ALA A 121 10.50 -2.80 22.99
N TYR A 122 11.53 -2.68 23.83
CA TYR A 122 12.91 -2.45 23.37
C TYR A 122 13.51 -3.65 22.64
N THR A 123 13.17 -4.89 23.03
CA THR A 123 13.65 -6.09 22.33
C THR A 123 13.07 -6.16 20.89
N VAL A 124 11.74 -6.02 20.74
CA VAL A 124 11.10 -6.03 19.43
C VAL A 124 11.60 -4.85 18.58
N TYR A 125 11.78 -3.68 19.19
CA TYR A 125 12.34 -2.51 18.53
C TYR A 125 13.76 -2.77 18.04
N GLY A 126 14.65 -3.25 18.89
CA GLY A 126 16.06 -3.55 18.56
C GLY A 126 16.18 -4.57 17.42
N LEU A 127 15.37 -5.63 17.43
CA LEU A 127 15.33 -6.61 16.35
C LEU A 127 14.90 -5.97 15.02
N ASN A 128 13.92 -5.05 15.05
CA ASN A 128 13.51 -4.32 13.84
C ASN A 128 14.57 -3.32 13.38
N VAL A 129 15.28 -2.62 14.28
CA VAL A 129 16.44 -1.78 13.96
C VAL A 129 17.48 -2.59 13.18
N VAL A 130 17.88 -3.74 13.72
CA VAL A 130 18.86 -4.63 13.09
C VAL A 130 18.36 -5.08 11.72
N SER A 131 17.11 -5.54 11.61
CA SER A 131 16.50 -5.97 10.36
C SER A 131 16.54 -4.87 9.29
N THR A 132 16.15 -3.67 9.68
CA THR A 132 16.09 -2.51 8.79
C THR A 132 17.48 -2.08 8.33
N LEU A 133 18.43 -1.94 9.24
CA LEU A 133 19.81 -1.57 8.90
C LEU A 133 20.47 -2.60 7.98
N CYS A 134 20.31 -3.90 8.27
CA CYS A 134 20.77 -4.95 7.38
C CYS A 134 20.16 -4.83 5.97
N SER A 135 18.88 -4.51 5.90
CA SER A 135 18.21 -4.29 4.61
C SER A 135 18.82 -3.10 3.86
N TYR A 136 18.96 -1.93 4.48
CA TYR A 136 19.52 -0.73 3.84
C TYR A 136 20.95 -0.91 3.34
N PHE A 137 21.79 -1.62 4.07
CA PHE A 137 23.16 -1.88 3.64
C PHE A 137 23.28 -2.93 2.52
N LEU A 138 22.29 -3.80 2.34
CA LEU A 138 22.35 -4.92 1.40
C LEU A 138 21.50 -4.74 0.15
N ILE A 139 20.46 -3.88 0.17
CA ILE A 139 19.43 -3.76 -0.88
C ILE A 139 19.93 -3.19 -2.22
N THR A 140 21.06 -2.51 -2.22
CA THR A 140 21.51 -1.63 -3.32
C THR A 140 21.61 -2.29 -4.68
N ARG A 141 21.87 -3.60 -4.75
CA ARG A 141 22.02 -4.34 -6.01
C ARG A 141 20.70 -4.57 -6.76
N ARG A 142 19.56 -4.44 -6.09
CA ARG A 142 18.21 -4.60 -6.67
C ARG A 142 17.89 -3.54 -7.72
N LEU A 143 18.47 -2.34 -7.58
CA LEU A 143 18.24 -1.22 -8.49
C LEU A 143 18.59 -1.61 -9.94
N MET A 144 19.73 -2.26 -10.16
CA MET A 144 20.16 -2.67 -11.50
C MET A 144 19.17 -3.65 -12.15
N TYR A 145 18.63 -4.60 -11.37
CA TYR A 145 17.60 -5.53 -11.86
C TYR A 145 16.30 -4.80 -12.23
N THR A 146 15.92 -3.78 -11.47
CA THR A 146 14.76 -2.94 -11.80
C THR A 146 15.00 -2.16 -13.09
N CYS A 147 16.15 -1.50 -13.21
CA CYS A 147 16.48 -0.68 -14.38
C CYS A 147 16.69 -1.51 -15.66
N THR A 148 17.08 -2.77 -15.54
CA THR A 148 17.23 -3.70 -16.69
C THR A 148 15.94 -4.51 -16.97
N GLN A 149 14.81 -4.19 -16.32
CA GLN A 149 13.54 -4.94 -16.45
C GLN A 149 13.64 -6.42 -16.05
N GLN A 150 14.62 -6.77 -15.23
CA GLN A 150 14.83 -8.12 -14.72
C GLN A 150 14.42 -8.28 -13.25
N GLY A 151 13.59 -7.37 -12.75
CA GLY A 151 13.10 -7.37 -11.35
C GLY A 151 12.47 -8.68 -10.91
N TYR A 152 11.89 -9.46 -11.85
CA TYR A 152 11.33 -10.78 -11.57
C TYR A 152 12.33 -11.73 -10.92
N ARG A 153 13.63 -11.59 -11.18
CA ARG A 153 14.69 -12.41 -10.57
C ARG A 153 14.82 -12.16 -9.06
N CYS A 154 14.69 -10.90 -8.64
CA CYS A 154 14.63 -10.56 -7.22
C CYS A 154 13.34 -11.07 -6.60
N THR A 155 12.19 -10.83 -7.27
CA THR A 155 10.88 -11.27 -6.77
C THR A 155 10.79 -12.79 -6.54
N GLN A 156 11.44 -13.61 -7.39
CA GLN A 156 11.49 -15.06 -7.20
C GLN A 156 12.24 -15.44 -5.91
N ILE A 157 13.40 -14.83 -5.66
CA ILE A 157 14.19 -15.09 -4.45
C ILE A 157 13.42 -14.62 -3.21
N ASP A 158 12.81 -13.41 -3.28
CA ASP A 158 12.01 -12.85 -2.20
C ASP A 158 10.81 -13.75 -1.88
N PHE A 159 10.12 -14.25 -2.90
CA PHE A 159 8.99 -15.17 -2.72
C PHE A 159 9.41 -16.43 -1.96
N CYS A 160 10.48 -17.10 -2.39
CA CYS A 160 10.98 -18.29 -1.70
C CYS A 160 11.38 -18.00 -0.25
N CYS A 161 12.12 -16.90 -0.02
CA CYS A 161 12.52 -16.50 1.33
C CYS A 161 11.32 -16.12 2.21
N ASN A 162 10.29 -15.43 1.66
CA ASN A 162 9.09 -15.07 2.41
C ASN A 162 8.25 -16.30 2.78
N VAL A 163 8.13 -17.28 1.88
CA VAL A 163 7.47 -18.56 2.19
C VAL A 163 8.22 -19.28 3.32
N LEU A 164 9.55 -19.38 3.20
CA LEU A 164 10.37 -20.01 4.25
C LEU A 164 10.30 -19.24 5.57
N THR A 165 10.28 -17.91 5.53
CA THR A 165 10.05 -17.07 6.72
C THR A 165 8.73 -17.41 7.39
N SER A 166 7.65 -17.50 6.62
CA SER A 166 6.32 -17.81 7.15
C SER A 166 6.26 -19.20 7.74
N LEU A 167 6.80 -20.20 7.05
CA LEU A 167 6.86 -21.59 7.54
C LEU A 167 7.71 -21.71 8.82
N ALA A 168 8.87 -21.05 8.85
CA ALA A 168 9.72 -21.04 10.06
C ALA A 168 9.05 -20.31 11.22
N LYS A 169 8.33 -19.21 10.98
CA LYS A 169 7.51 -18.53 12.00
C LYS A 169 6.41 -19.43 12.56
N ILE A 170 5.72 -20.18 11.69
CA ILE A 170 4.71 -21.16 12.10
C ILE A 170 5.38 -22.24 12.96
N ALA A 171 6.51 -22.78 12.53
CA ALA A 171 7.26 -23.79 13.28
C ALA A 171 7.71 -23.27 14.66
N VAL A 172 8.28 -22.06 14.71
CA VAL A 172 8.66 -21.41 15.98
C VAL A 172 7.46 -21.23 16.90
N SER A 173 6.32 -20.77 16.35
CA SER A 173 5.10 -20.55 17.16
C SER A 173 4.53 -21.84 17.75
N LEU A 174 4.65 -22.97 17.05
CA LEU A 174 4.08 -24.26 17.48
C LEU A 174 5.01 -25.05 18.41
N TRP A 175 6.33 -25.02 18.14
CA TRP A 175 7.28 -25.90 18.84
C TRP A 175 8.13 -25.19 19.88
N PHE A 176 8.45 -23.91 19.64
CA PHE A 176 9.31 -23.10 20.49
C PHE A 176 8.76 -21.68 20.64
N PRO A 177 7.65 -21.45 21.36
CA PRO A 177 6.97 -20.15 21.40
C PRO A 177 7.83 -19.07 22.07
N ASN A 178 8.84 -18.59 21.36
CA ASN A 178 9.74 -17.53 21.73
C ASN A 178 9.66 -16.39 20.71
N TYR A 179 9.18 -15.23 21.15
CA TYR A 179 8.99 -14.09 20.27
C TYR A 179 10.31 -13.52 19.71
N VAL A 180 11.42 -13.62 20.46
CA VAL A 180 12.74 -13.18 19.98
C VAL A 180 13.15 -14.04 18.78
N LEU A 181 13.00 -15.35 18.89
CA LEU A 181 13.29 -16.26 17.78
C LEU A 181 12.34 -16.01 16.58
N TYR A 182 11.04 -15.79 16.86
CA TYR A 182 10.05 -15.48 15.83
C TYR A 182 10.41 -14.26 14.98
N PHE A 183 10.88 -13.16 15.59
CA PHE A 183 11.32 -11.97 14.85
C PHE A 183 12.71 -12.16 14.23
N SER A 184 13.61 -12.89 14.87
CA SER A 184 14.96 -13.20 14.35
C SER A 184 14.91 -14.00 13.04
N VAL A 185 13.93 -14.88 12.87
CA VAL A 185 13.68 -15.62 11.62
C VAL A 185 13.50 -14.64 10.44
N THR A 186 12.78 -13.53 10.65
CA THR A 186 12.60 -12.52 9.60
C THR A 186 13.93 -11.88 9.20
N ILE A 187 14.78 -11.56 10.16
CA ILE A 187 16.12 -10.99 9.93
C ILE A 187 16.95 -11.96 9.11
N PHE A 188 16.99 -13.22 9.53
CA PHE A 188 17.77 -14.26 8.88
C PHE A 188 17.41 -14.42 7.40
N PHE A 189 16.13 -14.59 7.07
CA PHE A 189 15.71 -14.79 5.69
C PHE A 189 15.78 -13.49 4.84
N ASN A 190 15.60 -12.31 5.44
CA ASN A 190 15.81 -11.05 4.75
C ASN A 190 17.28 -10.86 4.35
N VAL A 191 18.21 -11.12 5.27
CA VAL A 191 19.65 -11.11 4.97
C VAL A 191 20.00 -12.17 3.92
N THR A 192 19.47 -13.37 4.06
CA THR A 192 19.67 -14.47 3.10
C THR A 192 19.22 -14.08 1.69
N ALA A 193 18.01 -13.50 1.55
CA ALA A 193 17.49 -13.03 0.26
C ALA A 193 18.44 -12.01 -0.38
N ASN A 194 18.88 -11.01 0.38
CA ASN A 194 19.79 -9.99 -0.13
C ASN A 194 21.18 -10.55 -0.49
N LEU A 195 21.69 -11.53 0.26
CA LEU A 195 22.94 -12.20 -0.08
C LEU A 195 22.81 -13.07 -1.33
N LEU A 196 21.71 -13.78 -1.52
CA LEU A 196 21.42 -14.55 -2.73
C LEU A 196 21.33 -13.64 -3.96
N ILE A 197 20.64 -12.52 -3.84
CA ILE A 197 20.55 -11.49 -4.89
C ILE A 197 21.95 -10.93 -5.18
N ALA A 198 22.75 -10.67 -4.15
CA ALA A 198 24.11 -10.17 -4.30
C ALA A 198 25.05 -11.17 -5.01
N ARG A 199 24.90 -12.46 -4.71
CA ARG A 199 25.66 -13.52 -5.42
C ARG A 199 25.26 -13.60 -6.89
N ARG A 200 23.95 -13.54 -7.17
CA ARG A 200 23.43 -13.56 -8.52
C ARG A 200 23.84 -12.32 -9.32
N PHE A 201 23.81 -11.15 -8.70
CA PHE A 201 24.22 -9.88 -9.29
C PHE A 201 25.65 -9.92 -9.84
N ARG A 202 26.60 -10.51 -9.11
CA ARG A 202 28.00 -10.66 -9.57
C ARG A 202 28.14 -11.52 -10.80
N LYS A 203 27.20 -12.47 -11.03
CA LYS A 203 27.18 -13.32 -12.24
C LYS A 203 26.49 -12.62 -13.41
N ASP A 204 25.39 -11.92 -13.14
CA ASP A 204 24.57 -11.30 -14.17
C ASP A 204 25.18 -9.98 -14.69
N PHE A 205 25.93 -9.24 -13.83
CA PHE A 205 26.52 -7.93 -14.12
C PHE A 205 28.00 -7.86 -13.69
N PRO A 206 28.89 -8.70 -14.28
CA PRO A 206 30.29 -8.79 -13.86
C PRO A 206 31.08 -7.51 -14.11
N TYR A 207 30.62 -6.65 -15.02
CA TYR A 207 31.24 -5.39 -15.38
C TYR A 207 30.98 -4.26 -14.36
N VAL A 208 29.99 -4.44 -13.45
CA VAL A 208 29.70 -3.42 -12.43
C VAL A 208 30.66 -3.58 -11.25
N HIS A 209 31.49 -2.58 -11.05
CA HIS A 209 32.49 -2.54 -9.99
C HIS A 209 32.33 -1.28 -9.10
N ASP A 210 32.90 -1.33 -7.91
CA ASP A 210 32.86 -0.21 -6.98
C ASP A 210 33.82 0.91 -7.44
N VAL A 211 33.29 2.13 -7.60
CA VAL A 211 34.04 3.34 -7.97
C VAL A 211 34.02 4.31 -6.79
N LYS A 212 35.10 5.06 -6.59
CA LYS A 212 35.14 6.14 -5.58
C LYS A 212 34.14 7.22 -5.96
N VAL A 213 33.31 7.60 -4.99
CA VAL A 213 32.26 8.63 -5.14
C VAL A 213 32.49 9.72 -4.13
N THR A 214 32.32 10.96 -4.56
CA THR A 214 32.44 12.17 -3.74
C THR A 214 31.10 12.89 -3.60
N VAL A 215 30.95 13.78 -2.63
CA VAL A 215 29.75 14.60 -2.44
C VAL A 215 29.47 15.50 -3.65
N ASN A 216 30.53 15.93 -4.38
CA ASN A 216 30.38 16.76 -5.58
C ASN A 216 29.67 16.01 -6.71
N ASP A 217 29.82 14.69 -6.83
CA ASP A 217 29.12 13.88 -7.84
C ASP A 217 27.59 13.97 -7.69
N PHE A 218 27.07 14.25 -6.50
CA PHE A 218 25.63 14.41 -6.23
C PHE A 218 25.12 15.82 -6.55
N LYS A 219 25.97 16.86 -6.49
CA LYS A 219 25.56 18.23 -6.84
C LYS A 219 25.14 18.34 -8.30
N ASP A 220 25.84 17.64 -9.18
CA ASP A 220 25.56 17.63 -10.62
C ASP A 220 24.23 16.94 -10.99
N LEU A 221 23.63 16.20 -10.05
CA LEU A 221 22.36 15.51 -10.28
C LEU A 221 21.13 16.39 -10.10
N GLY A 222 21.26 17.60 -9.55
CA GLY A 222 20.14 18.54 -9.35
C GLY A 222 19.05 18.04 -8.36
N ILE A 223 19.40 17.09 -7.49
CA ILE A 223 18.45 16.34 -6.64
C ILE A 223 17.63 17.24 -5.69
N PHE A 224 18.19 18.38 -5.29
CA PHE A 224 17.68 19.13 -4.14
C PHE A 224 16.50 20.07 -4.44
N HIS A 225 16.25 20.44 -5.70
CA HIS A 225 15.23 21.45 -6.03
C HIS A 225 13.80 20.93 -5.87
N ASP A 226 13.52 19.71 -6.31
CA ASP A 226 12.16 19.14 -6.31
C ASP A 226 11.84 18.33 -5.04
N LEU A 227 12.86 18.11 -4.20
CA LEU A 227 12.76 17.29 -2.98
C LEU A 227 11.78 17.84 -1.94
N ARG A 228 11.69 19.18 -1.80
CA ARG A 228 10.84 19.80 -0.76
C ARG A 228 9.36 19.41 -0.89
N TYR A 229 8.80 19.46 -2.11
CA TYR A 229 7.40 19.11 -2.36
C TYR A 229 7.16 17.62 -2.16
N PHE A 230 8.07 16.80 -2.68
CA PHE A 230 8.02 15.36 -2.48
C PHE A 230 8.08 14.97 -1.00
N LEU A 231 8.92 15.66 -0.21
CA LEU A 231 9.02 15.47 1.24
C LEU A 231 7.72 15.81 1.96
N VAL A 232 7.08 16.94 1.66
CA VAL A 232 5.80 17.34 2.26
C VAL A 232 4.74 16.27 1.98
N HIS A 233 4.63 15.83 0.72
CA HIS A 233 3.70 14.77 0.36
C HIS A 233 4.02 13.44 1.05
N ARG A 234 5.29 13.04 1.08
CA ARG A 234 5.72 11.78 1.71
C ARG A 234 5.46 11.80 3.21
N LEU A 235 5.83 12.90 3.89
CA LEU A 235 5.62 13.08 5.32
C LEU A 235 4.13 13.06 5.66
N SER A 236 3.30 13.82 4.95
CA SER A 236 1.86 13.87 5.17
C SER A 236 1.21 12.49 4.98
N ASN A 237 1.56 11.77 3.91
CA ASN A 237 1.06 10.41 3.66
C ASN A 237 1.50 9.43 4.76
N THR A 238 2.72 9.56 5.27
CA THR A 238 3.22 8.68 6.33
C THR A 238 2.54 8.96 7.66
N ILE A 239 2.37 10.24 8.04
CA ILE A 239 1.61 10.64 9.23
C ILE A 239 0.21 10.05 9.15
N TYR A 240 -0.47 10.32 8.06
CA TYR A 240 -1.80 9.84 7.79
C TYR A 240 -1.93 8.31 7.87
N GLY A 241 -1.03 7.56 7.21
CA GLY A 241 -1.09 6.09 7.17
C GLY A 241 -0.67 5.39 8.47
N SER A 242 0.00 6.09 9.39
CA SER A 242 0.54 5.49 10.62
C SER A 242 -0.14 5.98 11.90
N SER A 243 -0.89 7.11 11.83
CA SER A 243 -1.49 7.75 12.99
C SER A 243 -2.47 6.83 13.74
N ASP A 244 -3.33 6.11 13.03
CA ASP A 244 -4.35 5.27 13.65
C ASP A 244 -3.74 4.21 14.57
N THR A 245 -2.66 3.55 14.16
CA THR A 245 -1.97 2.56 14.97
C THR A 245 -1.30 3.18 16.18
N ILE A 246 -0.65 4.34 16.02
CA ILE A 246 0.07 5.04 17.09
C ILE A 246 -0.91 5.59 18.13
N VAL A 247 -1.98 6.25 17.68
CA VAL A 247 -3.03 6.81 18.56
C VAL A 247 -3.76 5.68 19.31
N THR A 248 -4.15 4.62 18.59
CA THR A 248 -4.79 3.45 19.20
C THR A 248 -3.90 2.81 20.26
N SER A 249 -2.59 2.66 19.97
CA SER A 249 -1.66 2.10 20.95
C SER A 249 -1.50 2.99 22.19
N ARG A 250 -1.46 4.31 22.00
CA ARG A 250 -1.28 5.27 23.10
C ARG A 250 -2.51 5.39 23.99
N LEU A 251 -3.71 5.40 23.42
CA LEU A 251 -4.97 5.68 24.12
C LEU A 251 -5.77 4.41 24.42
N GLY A 252 -5.76 3.43 23.52
CA GLY A 252 -6.54 2.20 23.63
C GLY A 252 -5.73 0.96 24.08
N GLY A 253 -4.40 1.08 24.11
CA GLY A 253 -3.52 0.02 24.54
C GLY A 253 -3.39 -1.14 23.56
N SER A 254 -2.74 -2.20 24.02
CA SER A 254 -2.33 -3.33 23.18
C SER A 254 -3.50 -4.14 22.64
N THR A 255 -4.57 -4.30 23.40
CA THR A 255 -5.73 -5.07 22.96
C THR A 255 -6.41 -4.39 21.78
N GLN A 256 -6.71 -3.10 21.88
CA GLN A 256 -7.37 -2.35 20.80
C GLN A 256 -6.47 -2.22 19.56
N THR A 257 -5.15 -2.02 19.74
CA THR A 257 -4.19 -2.01 18.63
C THR A 257 -4.18 -3.36 17.90
N THR A 258 -4.28 -4.47 18.63
CA THR A 258 -4.36 -5.81 18.02
C THR A 258 -5.65 -5.98 17.24
N PHE A 259 -6.81 -5.50 17.74
CA PHE A 259 -8.07 -5.47 16.99
C PHE A 259 -7.90 -4.76 15.65
N LEU A 260 -7.46 -3.50 15.68
CA LEU A 260 -7.23 -2.69 14.48
C LEU A 260 -6.31 -3.41 13.48
N GLY A 261 -5.19 -3.96 13.96
CA GLY A 261 -4.23 -4.66 13.11
C GLY A 261 -4.77 -5.95 12.48
N ASN A 262 -5.70 -6.64 13.11
CA ASN A 262 -6.34 -7.81 12.52
C ASN A 262 -7.21 -7.42 11.32
N TYR A 263 -8.02 -6.37 11.42
CA TYR A 263 -8.80 -5.83 10.30
C TYR A 263 -7.91 -5.26 9.20
N ASN A 264 -6.86 -4.52 9.56
CA ASN A 264 -5.91 -3.95 8.60
C ASN A 264 -5.13 -5.04 7.83
N THR A 265 -4.87 -6.20 8.41
CA THR A 265 -4.20 -7.32 7.70
C THR A 265 -4.97 -7.75 6.46
N ILE A 266 -6.31 -7.76 6.54
CA ILE A 266 -7.18 -8.11 5.41
C ILE A 266 -7.22 -6.95 4.40
N SER A 267 -7.43 -5.73 4.89
CA SER A 267 -7.56 -4.52 4.06
C SER A 267 -6.30 -4.23 3.23
N THR A 268 -5.12 -4.36 3.82
CA THR A 268 -3.85 -4.13 3.12
C THR A 268 -3.72 -5.00 1.88
N SER A 269 -4.12 -6.27 1.97
CA SER A 269 -4.06 -7.20 0.83
C SER A 269 -5.00 -6.82 -0.32
N ALA A 270 -6.20 -6.34 -0.01
CA ALA A 270 -7.13 -5.84 -1.01
C ALA A 270 -6.64 -4.52 -1.64
N THR A 271 -6.10 -3.62 -0.81
CA THR A 271 -5.52 -2.36 -1.27
C THR A 271 -4.32 -2.59 -2.20
N ASP A 272 -3.44 -3.53 -1.90
CA ASP A 272 -2.30 -3.87 -2.74
C ASP A 272 -2.71 -4.41 -4.11
N LEU A 273 -3.78 -5.21 -4.15
CA LEU A 273 -4.34 -5.70 -5.41
C LEU A 273 -4.91 -4.54 -6.25
N GLY A 274 -5.70 -3.68 -5.63
CA GLY A 274 -6.27 -2.51 -6.28
C GLY A 274 -5.21 -1.53 -6.80
N ASN A 275 -4.16 -1.27 -6.03
CA ASN A 275 -3.06 -0.40 -6.45
C ASN A 275 -2.39 -0.92 -7.72
N LYS A 276 -2.13 -2.24 -7.84
CA LYS A 276 -1.55 -2.83 -9.06
C LYS A 276 -2.41 -2.57 -10.31
N VAL A 277 -3.73 -2.57 -10.14
CA VAL A 277 -4.65 -2.25 -11.25
C VAL A 277 -4.62 -0.76 -11.55
N MET A 278 -4.69 0.10 -10.53
CA MET A 278 -4.62 1.57 -10.70
C MET A 278 -3.32 2.04 -11.34
N ASP A 279 -2.19 1.45 -10.98
CA ASP A 279 -0.88 1.75 -11.57
C ASP A 279 -0.85 1.46 -13.09
N SER A 280 -1.60 0.45 -13.55
CA SER A 280 -1.73 0.16 -14.98
C SER A 280 -2.47 1.27 -15.74
N PHE A 281 -3.40 1.97 -15.10
CA PHE A 281 -4.10 3.13 -15.67
C PHE A 281 -3.25 4.40 -15.66
N ALA A 282 -2.36 4.59 -14.66
CA ALA A 282 -1.49 5.76 -14.59
C ALA A 282 -0.62 5.91 -15.84
N ALA A 283 -0.13 4.80 -16.41
CA ALA A 283 0.60 4.79 -17.67
C ALA A 283 -0.26 5.22 -18.86
N ALA A 284 -1.55 4.85 -18.86
CA ALA A 284 -2.49 5.27 -19.90
C ALA A 284 -2.81 6.78 -19.82
N ILE A 285 -3.00 7.32 -18.60
CA ILE A 285 -3.20 8.75 -18.37
C ILE A 285 -2.00 9.53 -18.90
N GLY A 286 -0.76 9.09 -18.59
CA GLY A 286 0.46 9.76 -19.03
C GLY A 286 0.55 9.89 -20.55
N SER A 287 0.18 8.84 -21.29
CA SER A 287 0.21 8.87 -22.75
C SER A 287 -0.83 9.82 -23.37
N ILE A 288 -1.96 10.05 -22.67
CA ILE A 288 -3.07 10.87 -23.15
C ILE A 288 -2.84 12.35 -22.81
N VAL A 289 -2.46 12.66 -21.59
CA VAL A 289 -2.24 14.03 -21.10
C VAL A 289 -1.15 14.75 -21.90
N TYR A 290 -0.16 14.01 -22.41
CA TYR A 290 0.93 14.57 -23.22
C TYR A 290 0.67 14.56 -24.73
N ASP A 291 -0.44 13.96 -25.22
CA ASP A 291 -0.83 14.03 -26.63
C ASP A 291 -1.54 15.37 -26.92
N LYS A 292 -0.84 16.30 -27.60
CA LYS A 292 -1.28 17.66 -27.88
C LYS A 292 -2.27 17.77 -29.07
N SER A 293 -2.81 16.66 -29.58
CA SER A 293 -3.77 16.71 -30.70
C SER A 293 -5.16 17.25 -30.26
N ALA A 294 -5.83 18.02 -31.10
CA ALA A 294 -7.15 18.61 -30.78
C ALA A 294 -8.25 17.56 -30.51
N ALA A 295 -8.07 16.32 -30.98
CA ALA A 295 -8.95 15.20 -30.68
C ALA A 295 -8.77 14.65 -29.26
N ALA A 296 -7.71 15.06 -28.52
CA ALA A 296 -7.40 14.62 -27.18
C ALA A 296 -8.48 15.02 -26.16
N ASN A 297 -9.09 16.19 -26.29
CA ASN A 297 -9.99 16.74 -25.26
C ASN A 297 -11.24 15.87 -24.98
N ASP A 298 -11.87 15.30 -25.99
CA ASP A 298 -13.06 14.44 -25.78
C ASP A 298 -12.64 13.01 -25.35
N HIS A 299 -11.53 12.53 -25.88
CA HIS A 299 -10.96 11.25 -25.46
C HIS A 299 -10.48 11.29 -24.01
N ASP A 300 -9.84 12.37 -23.60
CA ASP A 300 -9.37 12.60 -22.22
C ASP A 300 -10.52 12.57 -21.23
N LYS A 301 -11.65 13.20 -21.54
CA LYS A 301 -12.86 13.16 -20.72
C LYS A 301 -13.42 11.75 -20.60
N GLN A 302 -13.45 10.98 -21.70
CA GLN A 302 -13.90 9.59 -21.68
C GLN A 302 -13.00 8.72 -20.80
N VAL A 303 -11.67 8.92 -20.85
CA VAL A 303 -10.72 8.21 -19.98
C VAL A 303 -10.97 8.57 -18.52
N PHE A 304 -11.14 9.86 -18.22
CA PHE A 304 -11.41 10.32 -16.86
C PHE A 304 -12.67 9.65 -16.28
N TRP A 305 -13.80 9.73 -16.99
CA TRP A 305 -15.07 9.17 -16.54
C TRP A 305 -15.04 7.63 -16.47
N GLY A 306 -14.34 6.99 -17.41
CA GLY A 306 -14.12 5.54 -17.36
C GLY A 306 -13.32 5.11 -16.12
N MET A 307 -12.28 5.87 -15.77
CA MET A 307 -11.47 5.58 -14.57
C MET A 307 -12.23 5.90 -13.28
N ASP A 308 -13.03 6.96 -13.26
CA ASP A 308 -13.88 7.29 -12.12
C ASP A 308 -14.88 6.15 -11.87
N LEU A 309 -15.56 5.69 -12.89
CA LEU A 309 -16.45 4.53 -12.81
C LEU A 309 -15.71 3.27 -12.36
N PHE A 310 -14.50 3.00 -12.88
CA PHE A 310 -13.70 1.85 -12.44
C PHE A 310 -13.34 1.95 -10.96
N SER A 311 -12.87 3.12 -10.51
CA SER A 311 -12.54 3.38 -9.11
C SER A 311 -13.74 3.14 -8.20
N TYR A 312 -14.91 3.64 -8.60
CA TYR A 312 -16.17 3.40 -7.89
C TYR A 312 -16.55 1.92 -7.86
N LEU A 313 -16.54 1.21 -8.99
CA LEU A 313 -16.91 -0.20 -9.05
C LEU A 313 -16.01 -1.05 -8.16
N PHE A 314 -14.71 -0.76 -8.15
CA PHE A 314 -13.76 -1.43 -7.27
C PHE A 314 -14.02 -1.12 -5.79
N ALA A 315 -14.19 0.17 -5.45
CA ALA A 315 -14.49 0.61 -4.08
C ALA A 315 -15.82 0.03 -3.58
N SER A 316 -16.85 0.02 -4.43
CA SER A 316 -18.17 -0.55 -4.12
C SER A 316 -18.10 -2.06 -3.86
N PHE A 317 -17.35 -2.79 -4.67
CA PHE A 317 -17.12 -4.21 -4.47
C PHE A 317 -16.39 -4.49 -3.15
N VAL A 318 -15.28 -3.78 -2.89
CA VAL A 318 -14.46 -3.96 -1.67
C VAL A 318 -15.25 -3.57 -0.42
N ALA A 319 -15.93 -2.43 -0.43
CA ALA A 319 -16.75 -1.98 0.70
C ALA A 319 -17.89 -2.96 1.00
N THR A 320 -18.59 -3.46 -0.04
CA THR A 320 -19.64 -4.46 0.14
C THR A 320 -19.08 -5.78 0.67
N ALA A 321 -17.90 -6.19 0.17
CA ALA A 321 -17.21 -7.39 0.67
C ALA A 321 -16.86 -7.24 2.16
N TYR A 322 -16.31 -6.11 2.58
CA TYR A 322 -16.01 -5.86 3.99
C TYR A 322 -17.26 -5.84 4.84
N PHE A 323 -18.32 -5.17 4.40
CA PHE A 323 -19.56 -5.07 5.16
C PHE A 323 -20.22 -6.43 5.38
N CYS A 324 -20.19 -7.31 4.39
CA CYS A 324 -20.81 -8.63 4.45
C CYS A 324 -19.91 -9.73 5.04
N LEU A 325 -18.59 -9.62 4.87
CA LEU A 325 -17.67 -10.73 5.15
C LEU A 325 -16.77 -10.50 6.36
N PHE A 326 -16.48 -9.23 6.78
CA PHE A 326 -15.54 -9.00 7.88
C PHE A 326 -15.95 -9.70 9.17
N GLN A 327 -17.18 -9.50 9.63
CA GLN A 327 -17.64 -10.10 10.89
C GLN A 327 -17.60 -11.63 10.85
N PRO A 328 -18.24 -12.32 9.87
CA PRO A 328 -18.21 -13.76 9.83
C PRO A 328 -16.82 -14.35 9.56
N PHE A 329 -15.98 -13.64 8.80
CA PHE A 329 -14.60 -14.07 8.58
C PHE A 329 -13.76 -13.91 9.85
N MET A 330 -13.83 -12.76 10.52
CA MET A 330 -13.10 -12.50 11.75
C MET A 330 -13.50 -13.46 12.86
N ALA A 331 -14.80 -13.74 13.02
CA ALA A 331 -15.30 -14.73 13.97
C ALA A 331 -14.71 -16.13 13.71
N SER A 332 -14.65 -16.54 12.44
CA SER A 332 -14.09 -17.84 12.05
C SER A 332 -12.57 -17.89 12.13
N TRP A 333 -11.88 -16.79 11.78
CA TRP A 333 -10.42 -16.72 11.72
C TRP A 333 -9.79 -16.46 13.08
N MET A 334 -10.24 -15.43 13.82
CA MET A 334 -9.63 -14.99 15.10
C MET A 334 -10.50 -15.38 16.32
N GLY A 335 -11.77 -15.65 16.11
CA GLY A 335 -12.76 -15.91 17.15
C GLY A 335 -13.59 -14.67 17.50
N GLU A 336 -14.78 -14.90 18.08
CA GLU A 336 -15.78 -13.85 18.38
C GLU A 336 -15.26 -12.75 19.30
N LYS A 337 -14.32 -13.08 20.21
CA LYS A 337 -13.69 -12.10 21.12
C LYS A 337 -12.91 -10.97 20.40
N TRP A 338 -12.60 -11.15 19.12
CA TRP A 338 -11.83 -10.19 18.31
C TRP A 338 -12.73 -9.39 17.35
N LEU A 339 -14.05 -9.41 17.53
CA LEU A 339 -14.97 -8.65 16.71
C LEU A 339 -15.06 -7.20 17.18
N LEU A 340 -15.00 -6.26 16.23
CA LEU A 340 -15.32 -4.86 16.43
C LEU A 340 -16.81 -4.59 16.14
N PRO A 341 -17.40 -3.53 16.70
CA PRO A 341 -18.80 -3.18 16.44
C PRO A 341 -19.11 -3.00 14.94
N LEU A 342 -20.34 -3.30 14.52
CA LEU A 342 -20.74 -3.10 13.12
C LEU A 342 -20.59 -1.64 12.66
N GLY A 343 -20.73 -0.67 13.57
CA GLY A 343 -20.47 0.75 13.31
C GLY A 343 -19.03 1.01 12.84
N PHE A 344 -18.04 0.32 13.42
CA PHE A 344 -16.66 0.38 12.95
C PHE A 344 -16.56 -0.12 11.50
N VAL A 345 -17.19 -1.27 11.18
CA VAL A 345 -17.16 -1.84 9.84
C VAL A 345 -17.79 -0.89 8.82
N LEU A 346 -18.88 -0.21 9.17
CA LEU A 346 -19.52 0.78 8.31
C LEU A 346 -18.58 1.96 8.02
N VAL A 347 -17.96 2.53 9.06
CA VAL A 347 -16.97 3.62 8.89
C VAL A 347 -15.78 3.13 8.06
N PHE A 348 -15.36 1.88 8.25
CA PHE A 348 -14.28 1.28 7.47
C PHE A 348 -14.63 1.18 5.97
N CYS A 349 -15.87 0.81 5.64
CA CYS A 349 -16.35 0.79 4.25
C CYS A 349 -16.39 2.19 3.62
N LEU A 350 -16.81 3.21 4.39
CA LEU A 350 -16.77 4.60 3.95
C LEU A 350 -15.33 5.08 3.72
N ASN A 351 -14.41 4.71 4.61
CA ASN A 351 -12.99 5.01 4.47
C ASN A 351 -12.42 4.44 3.16
N GLU A 352 -12.74 3.21 2.83
CA GLU A 352 -12.31 2.59 1.57
C GLU A 352 -12.90 3.32 0.35
N TYR A 353 -14.19 3.63 0.37
CA TYR A 353 -14.85 4.35 -0.72
C TYR A 353 -14.19 5.72 -0.99
N VAL A 354 -14.05 6.55 0.04
CA VAL A 354 -13.43 7.87 -0.08
C VAL A 354 -11.95 7.72 -0.45
N GLY A 355 -11.26 6.73 0.14
CA GLY A 355 -9.87 6.42 -0.12
C GLY A 355 -9.58 6.10 -1.59
N TRP A 356 -10.41 5.31 -2.24
CA TRP A 356 -10.25 4.97 -3.65
C TRP A 356 -10.52 6.15 -4.57
N ASN A 357 -11.57 6.93 -4.29
CA ASN A 357 -11.92 8.10 -5.10
C ASN A 357 -10.82 9.18 -5.08
N HIS A 358 -10.27 9.49 -3.92
CA HIS A 358 -9.18 10.47 -3.86
C HIS A 358 -7.88 9.97 -4.49
N ARG A 359 -7.59 8.64 -4.49
CA ARG A 359 -6.41 8.05 -5.15
C ARG A 359 -6.49 8.21 -6.67
N MET A 360 -7.66 7.97 -7.25
CA MET A 360 -7.88 8.15 -8.69
C MET A 360 -7.55 9.59 -9.13
N LEU A 361 -8.11 10.60 -8.45
CA LEU A 361 -7.77 11.99 -8.73
C LEU A 361 -6.29 12.31 -8.45
N GLY A 362 -5.69 11.65 -7.46
CA GLY A 362 -4.26 11.73 -7.17
C GLY A 362 -3.38 11.25 -8.32
N SER A 363 -3.81 10.22 -9.05
CA SER A 363 -3.10 9.73 -10.23
C SER A 363 -3.11 10.77 -11.36
N TYR A 364 -4.25 11.46 -11.61
CA TYR A 364 -4.29 12.58 -12.54
C TYR A 364 -3.37 13.72 -12.13
N ARG A 365 -3.44 14.18 -10.87
CA ARG A 365 -2.58 15.23 -10.35
C ARG A 365 -1.09 14.87 -10.51
N ALA A 366 -0.73 13.61 -10.23
CA ALA A 366 0.64 13.14 -10.35
C ALA A 366 1.16 13.18 -11.79
N VAL A 367 0.33 12.81 -12.76
CA VAL A 367 0.67 12.86 -14.19
C VAL A 367 0.77 14.31 -14.69
N LEU A 368 -0.08 15.21 -14.19
CA LEU A 368 -0.03 16.65 -14.51
C LEU A 368 1.19 17.36 -13.91
N GLY A 369 1.90 16.73 -12.95
CA GLY A 369 3.06 17.31 -12.28
C GLY A 369 2.73 18.39 -11.23
N HIS A 370 1.45 18.62 -10.94
CA HIS A 370 0.97 19.69 -10.05
C HIS A 370 1.05 19.30 -8.56
N PHE A 371 2.27 19.05 -8.06
CA PHE A 371 2.50 18.67 -6.66
C PHE A 371 2.35 19.85 -5.67
N GLU A 372 2.50 21.08 -6.16
CA GLU A 372 2.40 22.28 -5.34
C GLU A 372 0.96 22.64 -4.98
N ASP A 373 0.03 22.35 -5.89
CA ASP A 373 -1.35 22.84 -5.83
C ASP A 373 -2.20 22.17 -4.74
N ASP A 374 -1.90 20.93 -4.35
CA ASP A 374 -2.62 20.20 -3.31
C ASP A 374 -1.80 19.99 -2.02
N GLN A 375 -0.57 20.49 -1.93
CA GLN A 375 0.31 20.25 -0.78
C GLN A 375 -0.30 20.72 0.56
N TRP A 376 -0.97 21.87 0.57
CA TRP A 376 -1.62 22.40 1.77
C TRP A 376 -2.82 21.58 2.22
N PHE A 377 -3.55 20.99 1.28
CA PHE A 377 -4.60 20.01 1.60
C PHE A 377 -4.03 18.72 2.19
N MET A 378 -2.86 18.30 1.73
CA MET A 378 -2.14 17.15 2.30
C MET A 378 -1.70 17.43 3.75
N VAL A 379 -1.10 18.59 4.01
CA VAL A 379 -0.70 19.01 5.37
C VAL A 379 -1.92 19.14 6.27
N ALA A 380 -2.97 19.82 5.80
CA ALA A 380 -4.22 19.95 6.55
C ALA A 380 -4.86 18.60 6.86
N SER A 381 -4.89 17.70 5.88
CA SER A 381 -5.40 16.33 6.06
C SER A 381 -4.63 15.58 7.16
N ALA A 382 -3.30 15.59 7.12
CA ALA A 382 -2.47 14.91 8.12
C ALA A 382 -2.63 15.52 9.52
N THR A 383 -2.67 16.85 9.61
CA THR A 383 -2.85 17.56 10.89
C THR A 383 -4.22 17.32 11.49
N VAL A 384 -5.28 17.43 10.66
CA VAL A 384 -6.67 17.20 11.10
C VAL A 384 -6.86 15.73 11.48
N ASN A 385 -6.30 14.78 10.71
CA ASN A 385 -6.36 13.37 11.07
C ASN A 385 -5.79 13.12 12.47
N LEU A 386 -4.56 13.60 12.71
CA LEU A 386 -3.90 13.39 14.01
C LEU A 386 -4.67 14.07 15.15
N ALA A 387 -5.08 15.34 14.98
CA ALA A 387 -5.82 16.09 16.00
C ALA A 387 -7.18 15.45 16.31
N LEU A 388 -7.97 15.14 15.27
CA LEU A 388 -9.28 14.51 15.44
C LEU A 388 -9.15 13.09 16.00
N SER A 389 -8.12 12.32 15.66
CA SER A 389 -7.91 11.00 16.25
C SER A 389 -7.75 11.07 17.77
N PHE A 390 -6.98 12.04 18.28
CA PHE A 390 -6.85 12.26 19.73
C PHE A 390 -8.14 12.74 20.40
N ILE A 391 -8.97 13.51 19.69
CA ILE A 391 -10.25 14.04 20.21
C ILE A 391 -11.35 12.98 20.17
N LEU A 392 -11.47 12.23 19.07
CA LEU A 392 -12.57 11.29 18.84
C LEU A 392 -12.32 9.91 19.45
N PHE A 393 -11.06 9.51 19.64
CA PHE A 393 -10.73 8.22 20.22
C PHE A 393 -11.34 8.05 21.64
N PRO A 394 -11.24 9.00 22.57
CA PRO A 394 -11.87 8.87 23.88
C PRO A 394 -13.41 8.79 23.85
N LEU A 395 -14.05 9.23 22.77
CA LEU A 395 -15.51 9.23 22.60
C LEU A 395 -16.04 7.97 21.91
N PHE A 396 -15.29 7.45 20.95
CA PHE A 396 -15.74 6.38 20.05
C PHE A 396 -14.71 5.25 19.87
N ASP A 397 -13.70 5.18 20.72
CA ASP A 397 -12.62 4.21 20.66
C ASP A 397 -11.94 4.17 19.26
N ILE A 398 -11.58 2.99 18.77
CA ILE A 398 -10.95 2.79 17.45
C ILE A 398 -11.81 3.38 16.32
N THR A 399 -13.15 3.37 16.47
CA THR A 399 -14.06 3.95 15.47
C THR A 399 -13.83 5.46 15.34
N GLY A 400 -13.52 6.14 16.44
CA GLY A 400 -13.20 7.57 16.45
C GLY A 400 -11.94 7.90 15.64
N ALA A 401 -10.87 7.11 15.80
CA ALA A 401 -9.66 7.28 15.00
C ALA A 401 -9.96 7.08 13.50
N LEU A 402 -10.77 6.09 13.18
CA LEU A 402 -11.14 5.82 11.78
C LEU A 402 -12.03 6.91 11.18
N ILE A 403 -12.94 7.51 11.97
CA ILE A 403 -13.72 8.70 11.55
C ILE A 403 -12.78 9.87 11.22
N ALA A 404 -11.76 10.11 12.04
CA ALA A 404 -10.74 11.13 11.76
C ALA A 404 -10.04 10.87 10.42
N THR A 405 -9.77 9.61 10.12
CA THR A 405 -9.16 9.17 8.85
C THR A 405 -10.10 9.41 7.66
N VAL A 406 -11.39 9.14 7.78
CA VAL A 406 -12.39 9.48 6.75
C VAL A 406 -12.45 10.99 6.50
N VAL A 407 -12.47 11.81 7.55
CA VAL A 407 -12.47 13.29 7.42
C VAL A 407 -11.20 13.75 6.69
N ALA A 408 -10.04 13.20 7.04
CA ALA A 408 -8.77 13.51 6.38
C ALA A 408 -8.80 13.14 4.89
N HIS A 409 -9.35 11.98 4.54
CA HIS A 409 -9.56 11.58 3.14
C HIS A 409 -10.47 12.55 2.40
N CYS A 410 -11.54 13.03 3.02
CA CYS A 410 -12.42 14.02 2.42
C CYS A 410 -11.69 15.36 2.14
N ILE A 411 -10.81 15.80 3.05
CA ILE A 411 -9.99 17.00 2.85
C ILE A 411 -9.05 16.81 1.64
N MET A 412 -8.35 15.67 1.57
CA MET A 412 -7.49 15.35 0.43
C MET A 412 -8.27 15.25 -0.86
N TRP A 413 -9.45 14.66 -0.83
CA TRP A 413 -10.33 14.54 -1.99
C TRP A 413 -10.76 15.91 -2.49
N ALA A 414 -11.21 16.81 -1.60
CA ALA A 414 -11.56 18.18 -1.95
C ALA A 414 -10.39 18.94 -2.60
N GLY A 415 -9.17 18.81 -2.08
CA GLY A 415 -7.98 19.41 -2.67
C GLY A 415 -7.71 18.92 -4.09
N ARG A 416 -7.80 17.61 -4.30
CA ARG A 416 -7.59 16.99 -5.63
C ARG A 416 -8.70 17.32 -6.63
N ILE A 417 -9.96 17.38 -6.18
CA ILE A 417 -11.08 17.87 -7.00
C ILE A 417 -10.76 19.28 -7.49
N ARG A 418 -10.35 20.18 -6.60
CA ARG A 418 -9.99 21.55 -6.97
C ARG A 418 -8.91 21.60 -8.05
N VAL A 419 -7.82 20.85 -7.89
CA VAL A 419 -6.73 20.81 -8.86
C VAL A 419 -7.20 20.27 -10.21
N VAL A 420 -7.83 19.09 -10.23
CA VAL A 420 -8.22 18.43 -11.47
C VAL A 420 -9.29 19.23 -12.24
N PHE A 421 -10.33 19.71 -11.55
CA PHE A 421 -11.43 20.40 -12.22
C PHE A 421 -11.13 21.84 -12.59
N ARG A 422 -10.21 22.52 -11.88
CA ARG A 422 -9.80 23.87 -12.24
C ARG A 422 -8.77 23.89 -13.36
N GLN A 423 -7.80 22.98 -13.34
CA GLN A 423 -6.64 23.04 -14.23
C GLN A 423 -6.78 22.13 -15.45
N TYR A 424 -7.35 20.94 -15.29
CA TYR A 424 -7.42 19.93 -16.32
C TYR A 424 -8.80 19.89 -16.99
N MET A 425 -9.85 19.58 -16.25
CA MET A 425 -11.21 19.45 -16.79
C MET A 425 -11.85 20.80 -17.17
N ARG A 426 -11.42 21.89 -16.54
CA ARG A 426 -11.89 23.27 -16.76
C ARG A 426 -13.40 23.42 -16.74
N GLY A 427 -14.09 22.71 -15.84
CA GLY A 427 -15.54 22.72 -15.65
C GLY A 427 -16.10 21.35 -15.34
N GLY A 428 -17.42 21.26 -15.19
CA GLY A 428 -18.12 19.99 -14.94
C GLY A 428 -18.13 19.51 -13.50
N LEU A 429 -17.73 20.36 -12.53
CA LEU A 429 -17.72 20.01 -11.11
C LEU A 429 -19.10 19.59 -10.59
N GLY A 430 -20.17 20.31 -10.98
CA GLY A 430 -21.54 19.96 -10.57
C GLY A 430 -21.95 18.57 -11.05
N HIS A 431 -21.59 18.24 -12.30
CA HIS A 431 -21.84 16.90 -12.84
C HIS A 431 -21.06 15.84 -12.05
N TYR A 432 -19.77 16.08 -11.76
CA TYR A 432 -18.97 15.17 -10.96
C TYR A 432 -19.59 14.92 -9.58
N LEU A 433 -19.98 15.97 -8.86
CA LEU A 433 -20.62 15.83 -7.56
C LEU A 433 -21.95 15.07 -7.63
N GLY A 434 -22.74 15.29 -8.70
CA GLY A 434 -23.96 14.52 -8.97
C GLY A 434 -23.68 13.02 -9.18
N VAL A 435 -22.63 12.70 -9.96
CA VAL A 435 -22.18 11.32 -10.17
C VAL A 435 -21.72 10.69 -8.84
N GLN A 436 -20.94 11.42 -8.04
CA GLN A 436 -20.50 10.91 -6.72
C GLN A 436 -21.67 10.68 -5.75
N ALA A 437 -22.71 11.53 -5.79
CA ALA A 437 -23.94 11.32 -5.01
C ALA A 437 -24.67 10.05 -5.46
N LEU A 438 -24.78 9.82 -6.77
CA LEU A 438 -25.34 8.58 -7.32
C LEU A 438 -24.51 7.36 -6.91
N HIS A 439 -23.19 7.46 -6.94
CA HIS A 439 -22.27 6.41 -6.48
C HIS A 439 -22.53 6.05 -5.01
N LEU A 440 -22.70 7.03 -4.12
CA LEU A 440 -22.98 6.79 -2.70
C LEU A 440 -24.33 6.10 -2.50
N VAL A 441 -25.38 6.52 -3.20
CA VAL A 441 -26.69 5.87 -3.14
C VAL A 441 -26.62 4.43 -3.61
N THR A 442 -25.98 4.19 -4.76
CA THR A 442 -25.83 2.84 -5.31
C THR A 442 -24.96 1.96 -4.39
N LEU A 443 -23.90 2.51 -3.80
CA LEU A 443 -23.09 1.82 -2.80
C LEU A 443 -23.94 1.39 -1.59
N ALA A 444 -24.76 2.29 -1.06
CA ALA A 444 -25.64 1.98 0.07
C ALA A 444 -26.63 0.86 -0.28
N VAL A 445 -27.21 0.86 -1.49
CA VAL A 445 -28.10 -0.20 -1.97
C VAL A 445 -27.33 -1.52 -2.15
N CYS A 446 -26.13 -1.50 -2.71
CA CYS A 446 -25.27 -2.69 -2.85
C CYS A 446 -24.93 -3.29 -1.48
N MET A 447 -24.49 -2.47 -0.52
CA MET A 447 -24.15 -2.91 0.83
C MET A 447 -25.38 -3.44 1.56
N GLY A 448 -26.47 -2.67 1.60
CA GLY A 448 -27.70 -3.03 2.31
C GLY A 448 -28.36 -4.28 1.74
N GLY A 449 -28.51 -4.35 0.41
CA GLY A 449 -29.11 -5.50 -0.28
C GLY A 449 -28.29 -6.79 -0.10
N SER A 450 -26.97 -6.70 -0.26
CA SER A 450 -26.07 -7.84 -0.04
C SER A 450 -26.08 -8.30 1.42
N TYR A 451 -26.06 -7.34 2.37
CA TYR A 451 -26.10 -7.65 3.80
C TYR A 451 -27.41 -8.32 4.23
N ALA A 452 -28.56 -7.86 3.73
CA ALA A 452 -29.85 -8.46 4.02
C ALA A 452 -29.93 -9.94 3.61
N LEU A 453 -29.28 -10.31 2.50
CA LEU A 453 -29.17 -11.70 2.06
C LEU A 453 -28.16 -12.46 2.92
N CYS A 454 -27.01 -11.89 3.21
CA CYS A 454 -25.95 -12.51 4.01
C CYS A 454 -26.36 -12.74 5.47
N ALA A 455 -27.19 -11.86 6.06
CA ALA A 455 -27.62 -11.96 7.45
C ALA A 455 -28.41 -13.23 7.76
N ARG A 456 -29.05 -13.84 6.74
CA ARG A 456 -29.82 -15.08 6.86
C ARG A 456 -28.97 -16.35 6.75
N MET A 457 -27.68 -16.24 6.50
CA MET A 457 -26.79 -17.38 6.25
C MET A 457 -26.14 -17.87 7.55
N PRO A 458 -25.83 -19.18 7.67
CA PRO A 458 -25.22 -19.75 8.86
C PRO A 458 -23.82 -19.13 9.14
N GLY A 459 -23.36 -19.19 10.39
CA GLY A 459 -22.00 -18.81 10.79
C GLY A 459 -20.92 -19.81 10.36
N GLY A 460 -19.67 -19.51 10.68
CA GLY A 460 -18.50 -20.36 10.43
C GLY A 460 -18.02 -20.39 8.98
N TRP A 461 -16.99 -21.21 8.73
CA TRP A 461 -16.30 -21.28 7.42
C TRP A 461 -17.22 -21.70 6.27
N LEU A 462 -18.15 -22.65 6.52
CA LEU A 462 -19.10 -23.09 5.51
C LEU A 462 -20.09 -21.99 5.11
N GLY A 463 -20.48 -21.13 6.05
CA GLY A 463 -21.35 -20.01 5.79
C GLY A 463 -20.68 -18.87 5.03
N LEU A 464 -19.35 -18.80 4.95
CA LEU A 464 -18.63 -17.83 4.14
C LEU A 464 -18.81 -18.08 2.64
N VAL A 465 -18.89 -19.34 2.20
CA VAL A 465 -19.00 -19.68 0.78
C VAL A 465 -20.22 -19.01 0.12
N PRO A 466 -21.46 -19.20 0.62
CA PRO A 466 -22.62 -18.54 0.03
C PRO A 466 -22.57 -17.01 0.17
N ARG A 467 -21.99 -16.46 1.25
CA ARG A 467 -21.80 -15.02 1.39
C ARG A 467 -20.85 -14.46 0.32
N ILE A 468 -19.75 -15.15 0.02
CA ILE A 468 -18.83 -14.78 -1.06
C ILE A 468 -19.57 -14.76 -2.40
N LEU A 469 -20.44 -15.74 -2.68
CA LEU A 469 -21.23 -15.76 -3.91
C LEU A 469 -22.19 -14.56 -3.99
N VAL A 470 -22.86 -14.21 -2.88
CA VAL A 470 -23.71 -13.00 -2.82
C VAL A 470 -22.91 -11.75 -3.13
N VAL A 471 -21.74 -11.58 -2.49
CA VAL A 471 -20.86 -10.40 -2.71
C VAL A 471 -20.29 -10.36 -4.13
N LEU A 472 -20.05 -11.51 -4.76
CA LEU A 472 -19.62 -11.56 -6.16
C LEU A 472 -20.75 -11.23 -7.14
N VAL A 473 -21.99 -11.59 -6.84
CA VAL A 473 -23.09 -11.46 -7.80
C VAL A 473 -23.90 -10.19 -7.58
N VAL A 474 -24.38 -9.94 -6.37
CA VAL A 474 -25.38 -8.89 -6.11
C VAL A 474 -24.88 -7.48 -6.39
N PRO A 475 -23.74 -7.00 -5.83
CA PRO A 475 -23.27 -5.64 -6.10
C PRO A 475 -22.87 -5.46 -7.56
N ASN A 476 -22.31 -6.48 -8.20
CA ASN A 476 -21.94 -6.41 -9.61
C ASN A 476 -23.18 -6.37 -10.52
N ALA A 477 -24.23 -7.13 -10.23
CA ALA A 477 -25.50 -7.08 -10.97
C ALA A 477 -26.19 -5.72 -10.81
N LEU A 478 -26.25 -5.19 -9.60
CA LEU A 478 -26.81 -3.85 -9.31
C LEU A 478 -26.04 -2.75 -10.03
N ASN A 479 -24.71 -2.76 -9.91
CA ASN A 479 -23.85 -1.80 -10.61
C ASN A 479 -23.98 -1.93 -12.15
N LEU A 480 -24.09 -3.14 -12.68
CA LEU A 480 -24.33 -3.36 -14.11
C LEU A 480 -25.68 -2.80 -14.56
N ALA A 481 -26.73 -2.95 -13.76
CA ALA A 481 -28.05 -2.42 -14.06
C ALA A 481 -28.05 -0.88 -14.09
N VAL A 482 -27.32 -0.22 -13.18
CA VAL A 482 -27.27 1.25 -13.09
C VAL A 482 -26.31 1.86 -14.12
N TYR A 483 -25.10 1.31 -14.28
CA TYR A 483 -24.02 1.91 -15.06
C TYR A 483 -23.73 1.21 -16.38
N GLY A 484 -24.15 -0.05 -16.53
CA GLY A 484 -23.75 -0.93 -17.64
C GLY A 484 -24.08 -0.41 -19.05
N TRP A 485 -25.06 0.48 -19.18
CA TRP A 485 -25.52 1.06 -20.44
C TRP A 485 -24.89 2.43 -20.75
N GLY A 486 -24.14 3.00 -19.81
CA GLY A 486 -23.50 4.31 -19.95
C GLY A 486 -22.30 4.30 -20.91
N ARG A 487 -21.93 5.50 -21.39
CA ARG A 487 -20.75 5.71 -22.25
C ARG A 487 -19.46 5.31 -21.56
N ASP A 488 -19.36 5.54 -20.24
CA ASP A 488 -18.19 5.24 -19.43
C ASP A 488 -17.96 3.74 -19.30
N ALA A 489 -19.05 2.95 -19.11
CA ALA A 489 -19.00 1.49 -19.12
C ALA A 489 -18.64 0.94 -20.51
N ALA A 490 -19.10 1.57 -21.59
CA ALA A 490 -18.71 1.22 -22.95
C ALA A 490 -17.20 1.40 -23.16
N TYR A 491 -16.64 2.51 -22.64
CA TYR A 491 -15.20 2.78 -22.66
C TYR A 491 -14.43 1.70 -21.88
N LEU A 492 -14.85 1.39 -20.66
CA LEU A 492 -14.20 0.34 -19.85
C LEU A 492 -14.21 -1.02 -20.53
N ARG A 493 -15.34 -1.42 -21.13
CA ARG A 493 -15.44 -2.67 -21.91
C ARG A 493 -14.48 -2.69 -23.10
N GLN A 494 -14.38 -1.59 -23.85
CA GLN A 494 -13.43 -1.46 -24.96
C GLN A 494 -11.99 -1.53 -24.49
N TYR A 495 -11.66 -0.84 -23.38
CA TYR A 495 -10.33 -0.85 -22.78
C TYR A 495 -9.96 -2.26 -22.31
N ALA A 496 -10.83 -2.90 -21.54
CA ALA A 496 -10.65 -4.30 -21.12
C ALA A 496 -10.48 -5.24 -22.32
N GLY A 497 -11.31 -5.08 -23.36
CA GLY A 497 -11.21 -5.85 -24.59
C GLY A 497 -9.87 -5.64 -25.32
N LYS A 498 -9.36 -4.40 -25.37
CA LYS A 498 -8.02 -4.11 -25.93
C LYS A 498 -6.91 -4.76 -25.12
N VAL A 499 -6.98 -4.69 -23.78
CA VAL A 499 -6.01 -5.32 -22.88
C VAL A 499 -6.03 -6.84 -23.06
N VAL A 500 -7.21 -7.47 -23.05
CA VAL A 500 -7.37 -8.91 -23.26
C VAL A 500 -6.87 -9.31 -24.65
N LYS A 501 -7.26 -8.58 -25.71
CA LYS A 501 -6.76 -8.85 -27.08
C LYS A 501 -5.25 -8.69 -27.19
N LYS A 502 -4.65 -7.69 -26.52
CA LYS A 502 -3.18 -7.51 -26.47
C LYS A 502 -2.51 -8.63 -25.68
N LEU A 503 -3.14 -9.12 -24.63
CA LEU A 503 -2.70 -10.29 -23.89
C LEU A 503 -2.84 -11.58 -24.70
N LEU A 504 -3.91 -11.72 -25.48
CA LEU A 504 -4.15 -12.89 -26.33
C LEU A 504 -3.36 -12.87 -27.65
N LYS A 505 -2.97 -11.70 -28.17
CA LYS A 505 -2.16 -11.56 -29.41
C LYS A 505 -0.65 -11.57 -29.19
N LYS A 506 -0.20 -11.48 -27.95
CA LYS A 506 1.21 -11.59 -27.56
C LYS A 506 1.53 -12.97 -26.99
#